data_3bc97e4ba24e17e05683107013bf26ce
#
_entry.id   3bc97e4ba24e17e05683107013bf26ce
#
_cell.length_a   1.000
_cell.length_b   1.000
_cell.length_c   1.000
_cell.angle_alpha   90.00
_cell.angle_beta   90.00
_cell.angle_gamma   90.00
#
_symmetry.space_group_name_H-M   'P 1'
#
loop_
_entity.id
_entity.type
_entity.pdbx_description
1 polymer ?
#
loop_
_entity_poly.entity_id
_entity_poly.type
_entity_poly.pdbx_seq_one_letter_code
_entity_poly.pdbx_strand_id
1 'polypeptide(L)'
;YYRNAGDNEFEIRTLDISDHFYNTLKKADTNQGKLLPFSYKGKHSHMSYQTLNNGMKYVLLAPVTETNRPKNHLLMVILLVTCSILIGYLCFTIYMTKKIVQPLKQLNAAAKEIADGNMDVSIECNTNDEVKTLTESIQQMAQNLKAYVKEINGLVYRDGLTGVKNKTYYYEYIKSLSEEAQKQPYTIVVFKVTGLAGVNKTRGRKCGDELIVTACGIICRVFSHSPIFRIGGDEFVAFLKGNDYMKCGELLREFEDLSSDVTLVGAPDIAVRIVYGTAQSADGTEPYEEVFCRADEEKDQKKKGM
;
A
#
# COMPACT_ATOMS: atom_id res chain seq x y z
N TYR A 1 -76.11 36.25 -16.46
CA TYR A 1 -75.91 35.43 -15.26
C TYR A 1 -74.42 35.19 -15.11
N TYR A 2 -73.92 35.63 -14.02
CA TYR A 2 -72.50 35.46 -13.69
C TYR A 2 -72.36 34.67 -12.36
N ARG A 3 -71.57 33.63 -12.35
CA ARG A 3 -71.24 32.89 -11.13
C ARG A 3 -69.72 33.07 -10.83
N ASN A 4 -69.40 33.55 -9.67
CA ASN A 4 -68.00 33.59 -9.20
C ASN A 4 -67.59 32.20 -8.72
N ALA A 5 -66.45 31.74 -9.11
CA ALA A 5 -66.01 30.38 -8.81
C ALA A 5 -65.73 30.09 -7.30
N GLY A 6 -65.90 31.08 -6.44
CA GLY A 6 -65.75 30.95 -4.99
C GLY A 6 -67.07 31.07 -4.18
N ASP A 7 -68.18 31.56 -4.75
CA ASP A 7 -69.37 31.78 -3.99
C ASP A 7 -70.56 30.98 -4.60
N ASN A 8 -71.32 30.35 -3.75
CA ASN A 8 -72.52 29.59 -4.15
C ASN A 8 -73.74 30.46 -4.53
N GLU A 9 -73.58 31.77 -4.60
CA GLU A 9 -74.66 32.71 -4.97
C GLU A 9 -74.56 33.10 -6.43
N PHE A 10 -75.76 33.04 -7.11
CA PHE A 10 -75.91 33.53 -8.49
C PHE A 10 -76.22 35.00 -8.47
N GLU A 11 -75.28 35.80 -8.86
CA GLU A 11 -75.47 37.25 -9.03
C GLU A 11 -75.84 37.61 -10.50
N ILE A 12 -77.00 38.21 -10.72
CA ILE A 12 -77.34 38.74 -12.05
C ILE A 12 -76.67 40.08 -12.19
N ARG A 13 -75.59 40.14 -12.96
CA ARG A 13 -74.98 41.42 -13.35
C ARG A 13 -75.17 41.66 -14.83
N THR A 14 -75.51 42.87 -15.20
CA THR A 14 -75.40 43.36 -16.57
C THR A 14 -73.93 43.50 -16.91
N LEU A 15 -73.45 42.66 -17.83
CA LEU A 15 -72.10 42.79 -18.39
C LEU A 15 -72.07 44.08 -19.24
N ASP A 16 -71.17 44.97 -18.92
CA ASP A 16 -70.81 46.09 -19.79
C ASP A 16 -70.06 45.49 -20.98
N ILE A 17 -70.84 45.28 -22.07
CA ILE A 17 -70.38 44.61 -23.29
C ILE A 17 -69.61 45.62 -24.09
N SER A 18 -68.32 45.69 -23.98
CA SER A 18 -67.47 46.49 -24.90
C SER A 18 -67.59 45.94 -26.32
N ASP A 19 -67.47 46.76 -27.31
CA ASP A 19 -67.46 46.36 -28.74
C ASP A 19 -66.41 45.30 -29.02
N HIS A 20 -65.30 45.29 -28.28
CA HIS A 20 -64.23 44.28 -28.39
C HIS A 20 -64.70 42.88 -27.95
N PHE A 21 -65.52 42.81 -26.91
CA PHE A 21 -66.03 41.50 -26.42
C PHE A 21 -67.05 40.93 -27.42
N TYR A 22 -67.94 41.76 -27.93
CA TYR A 22 -68.95 41.41 -28.96
C TYR A 22 -68.30 40.93 -30.26
N ASN A 23 -67.27 41.66 -30.74
CA ASN A 23 -66.51 41.30 -31.93
C ASN A 23 -65.68 39.99 -31.73
N THR A 24 -65.16 39.72 -30.55
CA THR A 24 -64.50 38.51 -30.25
C THR A 24 -65.44 37.30 -30.22
N LEU A 25 -66.65 37.46 -29.66
CA LEU A 25 -67.73 36.47 -29.70
C LEU A 25 -68.25 36.20 -31.12
N LYS A 26 -68.35 37.20 -31.96
CA LYS A 26 -68.80 37.07 -33.34
C LYS A 26 -67.73 36.34 -34.21
N LYS A 27 -66.47 36.64 -34.03
CA LYS A 27 -65.35 35.92 -34.71
C LYS A 27 -65.16 34.49 -34.21
N ALA A 28 -65.69 34.19 -33.06
CA ALA A 28 -65.43 32.88 -32.40
C ALA A 28 -66.48 31.81 -32.73
N ASP A 29 -67.48 32.08 -33.60
CA ASP A 29 -68.54 31.12 -33.89
C ASP A 29 -68.07 29.76 -34.44
N THR A 30 -66.86 29.70 -35.01
CA THR A 30 -66.24 28.48 -35.49
C THR A 30 -65.49 27.74 -34.39
N ASN A 31 -65.36 28.25 -33.17
CA ASN A 31 -64.51 27.73 -32.08
C ASN A 31 -65.34 27.36 -30.84
N GLN A 32 -66.57 26.87 -31.01
CA GLN A 32 -67.44 26.42 -29.92
C GLN A 32 -66.71 25.35 -29.04
N GLY A 33 -66.69 25.57 -27.71
CA GLY A 33 -66.04 24.66 -26.77
C GLY A 33 -64.53 24.78 -26.66
N LYS A 34 -63.84 25.61 -27.42
CA LYS A 34 -62.41 25.86 -27.31
C LYS A 34 -62.10 26.98 -26.32
N LEU A 35 -60.93 26.87 -25.66
CA LEU A 35 -60.43 27.94 -24.79
C LEU A 35 -59.72 29.00 -25.61
N LEU A 36 -60.29 30.24 -25.57
CA LEU A 36 -59.71 31.37 -26.24
C LEU A 36 -59.09 32.34 -25.24
N PRO A 37 -57.88 32.87 -25.53
CA PRO A 37 -57.29 33.90 -24.70
C PRO A 37 -58.06 35.17 -24.75
N PHE A 38 -58.45 35.74 -23.62
CA PHE A 38 -59.25 36.97 -23.53
C PHE A 38 -58.78 37.80 -22.33
N SER A 39 -58.79 39.14 -22.51
CA SER A 39 -58.47 40.05 -21.40
C SER A 39 -59.79 40.76 -20.95
N TYR A 40 -60.15 40.46 -19.67
CA TYR A 40 -61.37 41.10 -19.09
C TYR A 40 -60.92 41.92 -17.85
N LYS A 41 -61.35 43.22 -17.85
CA LYS A 41 -60.98 44.17 -16.78
C LYS A 41 -59.50 44.20 -16.44
N GLY A 42 -58.62 44.15 -17.45
CA GLY A 42 -57.15 44.15 -17.27
C GLY A 42 -56.57 42.85 -16.81
N LYS A 43 -57.34 41.78 -16.61
CA LYS A 43 -56.84 40.43 -16.25
C LYS A 43 -56.87 39.48 -17.43
N HIS A 44 -55.77 38.84 -17.70
CA HIS A 44 -55.71 37.74 -18.68
C HIS A 44 -56.56 36.56 -18.20
N SER A 45 -57.50 36.12 -19.04
CA SER A 45 -58.48 35.07 -18.75
C SER A 45 -58.59 34.14 -19.95
N HIS A 46 -58.99 32.90 -19.70
CA HIS A 46 -59.44 31.99 -20.74
C HIS A 46 -60.96 32.11 -20.85
N MET A 47 -61.47 32.26 -22.07
CA MET A 47 -62.90 32.32 -22.39
C MET A 47 -63.30 31.05 -23.13
N SER A 48 -64.35 30.38 -22.67
CA SER A 48 -65.07 29.37 -23.45
C SER A 48 -66.54 29.77 -23.58
N TYR A 49 -67.16 29.49 -24.70
CA TYR A 49 -68.59 29.77 -24.90
C TYR A 49 -69.30 28.60 -25.58
N GLN A 50 -70.58 28.51 -25.34
CA GLN A 50 -71.45 27.55 -25.95
C GLN A 50 -72.79 28.25 -26.32
N THR A 51 -73.26 27.99 -27.53
CA THR A 51 -74.59 28.53 -28.00
C THR A 51 -75.68 27.52 -27.62
N LEU A 52 -76.69 27.98 -26.90
CA LEU A 52 -77.88 27.21 -26.50
C LEU A 52 -78.91 27.18 -27.66
N ASN A 53 -79.79 26.18 -27.61
CA ASN A 53 -80.85 25.98 -28.66
C ASN A 53 -81.79 27.16 -28.84
N ASN A 54 -81.87 28.09 -27.87
CA ASN A 54 -82.64 29.29 -27.89
C ASN A 54 -81.88 30.51 -28.45
N GLY A 55 -80.69 30.31 -29.02
CA GLY A 55 -79.85 31.39 -29.60
C GLY A 55 -79.05 32.17 -28.55
N MET A 56 -79.21 31.91 -27.26
CA MET A 56 -78.37 32.52 -26.20
C MET A 56 -76.99 31.93 -26.16
N LYS A 57 -75.98 32.77 -25.92
CA LYS A 57 -74.59 32.31 -25.74
C LYS A 57 -74.20 32.25 -24.23
N TYR A 58 -73.80 31.07 -23.76
CA TYR A 58 -73.26 30.92 -22.46
C TYR A 58 -71.75 31.10 -22.53
N VAL A 59 -71.21 32.03 -21.75
CA VAL A 59 -69.76 32.34 -21.72
C VAL A 59 -69.17 32.06 -20.36
N LEU A 60 -68.12 31.26 -20.32
CA LEU A 60 -67.34 30.98 -19.14
C LEU A 60 -66.00 31.74 -19.23
N LEU A 61 -65.68 32.54 -18.23
CA LEU A 61 -64.43 33.24 -18.10
C LEU A 61 -63.68 32.70 -16.91
N ALA A 62 -62.51 32.19 -17.14
CA ALA A 62 -61.62 31.69 -16.08
C ALA A 62 -60.31 32.50 -16.07
N PRO A 63 -59.98 33.19 -14.96
CA PRO A 63 -58.73 33.93 -14.87
C PRO A 63 -57.53 32.97 -14.96
N VAL A 64 -56.53 33.33 -15.77
CA VAL A 64 -55.31 32.55 -15.97
C VAL A 64 -54.60 32.30 -14.64
N THR A 65 -54.69 33.26 -13.71
CA THR A 65 -54.07 33.16 -12.39
C THR A 65 -54.68 32.04 -11.54
N GLU A 66 -55.99 31.80 -11.64
CA GLU A 66 -56.66 30.71 -10.92
C GLU A 66 -56.41 29.34 -11.55
N THR A 67 -56.33 29.29 -12.88
CA THR A 67 -56.03 28.07 -13.63
C THR A 67 -54.61 27.61 -13.44
N ASN A 68 -53.66 28.54 -13.27
CA ASN A 68 -52.24 28.21 -13.11
C ASN A 68 -51.81 27.95 -11.63
N ARG A 69 -52.61 28.38 -10.65
CA ARG A 69 -52.27 28.12 -9.21
C ARG A 69 -52.03 26.64 -8.88
N PRO A 70 -52.92 25.70 -9.21
CA PRO A 70 -52.69 24.28 -8.91
C PRO A 70 -51.51 23.72 -9.69
N LYS A 71 -51.25 24.17 -10.92
CA LYS A 71 -50.12 23.77 -11.73
C LYS A 71 -48.78 24.19 -11.11
N ASN A 72 -48.67 25.43 -10.64
CA ASN A 72 -47.45 25.94 -10.03
C ASN A 72 -47.15 25.26 -8.70
N HIS A 73 -48.20 24.97 -7.89
CA HIS A 73 -48.07 24.22 -6.65
C HIS A 73 -47.59 22.80 -6.93
N LEU A 74 -48.14 22.11 -7.92
CA LEU A 74 -47.73 20.78 -8.34
C LEU A 74 -46.29 20.77 -8.81
N LEU A 75 -45.86 21.72 -9.64
CA LEU A 75 -44.49 21.86 -10.10
C LEU A 75 -43.50 22.06 -8.94
N MET A 76 -43.89 22.91 -7.95
CA MET A 76 -43.06 23.15 -6.76
C MET A 76 -42.89 21.88 -5.93
N VAL A 77 -43.96 21.12 -5.73
CA VAL A 77 -43.90 19.83 -5.00
C VAL A 77 -43.00 18.83 -5.73
N ILE A 78 -43.16 18.70 -7.05
CA ILE A 78 -42.31 17.81 -7.86
C ILE A 78 -40.83 18.22 -7.74
N LEU A 79 -40.54 19.53 -7.82
CA LEU A 79 -39.17 20.04 -7.70
C LEU A 79 -38.56 19.75 -6.32
N LEU A 80 -39.33 19.95 -5.24
CA LEU A 80 -38.89 19.65 -3.89
C LEU A 80 -38.61 18.14 -3.70
N VAL A 81 -39.49 17.29 -4.22
CA VAL A 81 -39.33 15.83 -4.14
C VAL A 81 -38.08 15.39 -4.94
N THR A 82 -37.93 15.90 -6.16
CA THR A 82 -36.73 15.56 -6.97
C THR A 82 -35.42 16.05 -6.33
N CYS A 83 -35.42 17.27 -5.77
CA CYS A 83 -34.24 17.78 -5.03
C CYS A 83 -33.92 16.91 -3.79
N SER A 84 -34.94 16.50 -3.04
CA SER A 84 -34.72 15.63 -1.86
C SER A 84 -34.17 14.27 -2.24
N ILE A 85 -34.63 13.67 -3.33
CA ILE A 85 -34.10 12.40 -3.86
C ILE A 85 -32.64 12.57 -4.31
N LEU A 86 -32.32 13.66 -5.03
CA LEU A 86 -30.95 13.94 -5.48
C LEU A 86 -29.99 14.13 -4.30
N ILE A 87 -30.41 14.87 -3.28
CA ILE A 87 -29.61 15.06 -2.05
C ILE A 87 -29.40 13.73 -1.34
N GLY A 88 -30.45 12.93 -1.18
CA GLY A 88 -30.37 11.59 -0.59
C GLY A 88 -29.42 10.67 -1.36
N TYR A 89 -29.51 10.68 -2.69
CA TYR A 89 -28.58 9.91 -3.55
C TYR A 89 -27.13 10.37 -3.40
N LEU A 90 -26.88 11.68 -3.35
CA LEU A 90 -25.55 12.24 -3.14
C LEU A 90 -24.96 11.82 -1.78
N CYS A 91 -25.75 11.96 -0.72
CA CYS A 91 -25.34 11.51 0.63
C CYS A 91 -25.04 10.01 0.67
N PHE A 92 -25.89 9.20 0.05
CA PHE A 92 -25.70 7.75 -0.04
C PHE A 92 -24.42 7.39 -0.82
N THR A 93 -24.16 8.07 -1.94
CA THR A 93 -22.94 7.84 -2.75
C THR A 93 -21.68 8.20 -1.97
N ILE A 94 -21.66 9.33 -1.25
CA ILE A 94 -20.54 9.73 -0.40
C ILE A 94 -20.32 8.72 0.72
N TYR A 95 -21.38 8.27 1.37
CA TYR A 95 -21.33 7.25 2.42
C TYR A 95 -20.73 5.94 1.91
N MET A 96 -21.24 5.42 0.78
CA MET A 96 -20.74 4.17 0.17
C MET A 96 -19.30 4.29 -0.29
N THR A 97 -18.91 5.44 -0.86
CA THR A 97 -17.52 5.69 -1.29
C THR A 97 -16.56 5.63 -0.09
N LYS A 98 -16.90 6.27 1.01
CA LYS A 98 -16.04 6.28 2.21
C LYS A 98 -16.02 4.95 2.94
N LYS A 99 -17.15 4.24 2.99
CA LYS A 99 -17.27 3.02 3.78
C LYS A 99 -16.80 1.76 3.05
N ILE A 100 -16.94 1.71 1.73
CA ILE A 100 -16.63 0.50 0.94
C ILE A 100 -15.52 0.74 -0.08
N VAL A 101 -15.65 1.77 -0.92
CA VAL A 101 -14.75 1.96 -2.07
C VAL A 101 -13.34 2.35 -1.63
N GLN A 102 -13.22 3.26 -0.68
CA GLN A 102 -11.91 3.71 -0.17
C GLN A 102 -11.12 2.57 0.50
N PRO A 103 -11.69 1.82 1.47
CA PRO A 103 -10.98 0.68 2.07
C PRO A 103 -10.58 -0.39 1.07
N LEU A 104 -11.45 -0.72 0.10
CA LEU A 104 -11.10 -1.69 -0.96
C LEU A 104 -9.94 -1.22 -1.84
N LYS A 105 -9.86 0.08 -2.14
CA LYS A 105 -8.70 0.64 -2.86
C LYS A 105 -7.41 0.54 -2.04
N GLN A 106 -7.49 0.81 -0.74
CA GLN A 106 -6.33 0.66 0.16
C GLN A 106 -5.88 -0.80 0.27
N LEU A 107 -6.82 -1.74 0.40
CA LEU A 107 -6.53 -3.17 0.40
C LEU A 107 -5.87 -3.64 -0.90
N ASN A 108 -6.36 -3.16 -2.05
CA ASN A 108 -5.76 -3.49 -3.34
C ASN A 108 -4.35 -2.91 -3.49
N ALA A 109 -4.12 -1.68 -3.04
CA ALA A 109 -2.79 -1.08 -3.02
C ALA A 109 -1.83 -1.85 -2.11
N ALA A 110 -2.27 -2.19 -0.90
CA ALA A 110 -1.51 -2.99 0.05
C ALA A 110 -1.17 -4.39 -0.50
N ALA A 111 -2.14 -5.07 -1.12
CA ALA A 111 -1.90 -6.36 -1.75
C ALA A 111 -0.87 -6.28 -2.89
N LYS A 112 -0.87 -5.17 -3.64
CA LYS A 112 0.13 -4.93 -4.69
C LYS A 112 1.53 -4.69 -4.09
N GLU A 113 1.64 -3.88 -3.04
CA GLU A 113 2.92 -3.68 -2.33
C GLU A 113 3.48 -5.00 -1.79
N ILE A 114 2.63 -5.85 -1.20
CA ILE A 114 3.03 -7.19 -0.74
C ILE A 114 3.54 -8.04 -1.92
N ALA A 115 2.87 -8.00 -3.06
CA ALA A 115 3.28 -8.71 -4.27
C ALA A 115 4.62 -8.19 -4.84
N ASP A 116 4.89 -6.89 -4.72
CA ASP A 116 6.14 -6.24 -5.10
C ASP A 116 7.27 -6.45 -4.06
N GLY A 117 7.01 -7.21 -2.97
CA GLY A 117 7.98 -7.59 -1.94
C GLY A 117 8.01 -6.70 -0.70
N ASN A 118 7.21 -5.63 -0.63
CA ASN A 118 7.07 -4.83 0.58
C ASN A 118 6.04 -5.46 1.52
N MET A 119 6.52 -6.15 2.53
CA MET A 119 5.67 -6.86 3.52
C MET A 119 5.35 -6.01 4.74
N ASP A 120 5.94 -4.82 4.89
CA ASP A 120 5.68 -3.88 5.98
C ASP A 120 4.52 -2.93 5.62
N VAL A 121 3.35 -3.51 5.39
CA VAL A 121 2.14 -2.77 5.03
C VAL A 121 1.25 -2.60 6.25
N SER A 122 0.93 -1.34 6.59
CA SER A 122 -0.06 -1.00 7.61
C SER A 122 -1.35 -0.52 6.94
N ILE A 123 -2.44 -1.22 7.18
CA ILE A 123 -3.75 -0.89 6.62
C ILE A 123 -4.65 -0.41 7.76
N GLU A 124 -4.97 0.87 7.76
CA GLU A 124 -5.95 1.41 8.70
C GLU A 124 -7.36 1.17 8.18
N CYS A 125 -8.15 0.38 8.90
CA CYS A 125 -9.53 0.08 8.55
C CYS A 125 -10.45 0.50 9.71
N ASN A 126 -11.29 1.51 9.44
CA ASN A 126 -12.26 2.06 10.40
C ASN A 126 -13.68 1.49 10.23
N THR A 127 -13.81 0.31 9.66
CA THR A 127 -15.11 -0.39 9.50
C THR A 127 -15.22 -1.56 10.46
N ASN A 128 -16.44 -1.91 10.87
CA ASN A 128 -16.72 -3.04 11.77
C ASN A 128 -17.53 -4.14 11.05
N ASP A 129 -17.20 -4.41 9.80
CA ASP A 129 -17.90 -5.33 8.90
C ASP A 129 -16.91 -6.30 8.22
N GLU A 130 -17.34 -6.96 7.17
CA GLU A 130 -16.56 -7.93 6.40
C GLU A 130 -15.27 -7.33 5.84
N VAL A 131 -15.24 -6.01 5.59
CA VAL A 131 -14.05 -5.29 5.13
C VAL A 131 -12.96 -5.30 6.20
N LYS A 132 -13.32 -5.17 7.48
CA LYS A 132 -12.37 -5.29 8.60
C LYS A 132 -11.77 -6.69 8.66
N THR A 133 -12.60 -7.72 8.58
CA THR A 133 -12.16 -9.12 8.60
C THR A 133 -11.20 -9.41 7.43
N LEU A 134 -11.49 -8.87 6.25
CA LEU A 134 -10.62 -8.99 5.08
C LEU A 134 -9.28 -8.26 5.29
N THR A 135 -9.32 -7.07 5.89
CA THR A 135 -8.12 -6.30 6.24
C THR A 135 -7.21 -7.07 7.20
N GLU A 136 -7.78 -7.61 8.28
CA GLU A 136 -7.06 -8.42 9.26
C GLU A 136 -6.45 -9.67 8.62
N SER A 137 -7.18 -10.31 7.71
CA SER A 137 -6.70 -11.50 6.99
C SER A 137 -5.51 -11.17 6.08
N ILE A 138 -5.54 -10.05 5.36
CA ILE A 138 -4.42 -9.62 4.50
C ILE A 138 -3.21 -9.23 5.35
N GLN A 139 -3.39 -8.53 6.47
CA GLN A 139 -2.30 -8.20 7.40
C GLN A 139 -1.65 -9.47 7.99
N GLN A 140 -2.47 -10.44 8.40
CA GLN A 140 -1.98 -11.72 8.90
C GLN A 140 -1.19 -12.48 7.83
N MET A 141 -1.68 -12.47 6.59
CA MET A 141 -0.98 -13.09 5.44
C MET A 141 0.38 -12.41 5.21
N ALA A 142 0.46 -11.08 5.21
CA ALA A 142 1.71 -10.35 5.06
C ALA A 142 2.72 -10.68 6.18
N GLN A 143 2.25 -10.75 7.43
CA GLN A 143 3.09 -11.14 8.57
C GLN A 143 3.63 -12.56 8.44
N ASN A 144 2.77 -13.52 8.08
CA ASN A 144 3.18 -14.90 7.86
C ASN A 144 4.19 -15.01 6.73
N LEU A 145 3.97 -14.32 5.61
CA LEU A 145 4.90 -14.30 4.48
C LEU A 145 6.25 -13.71 4.88
N LYS A 146 6.26 -12.62 5.64
CA LYS A 146 7.48 -12.01 6.18
C LYS A 146 8.26 -13.01 7.08
N ALA A 147 7.54 -13.74 7.93
CA ALA A 147 8.14 -14.78 8.78
C ALA A 147 8.75 -15.91 7.95
N TYR A 148 8.04 -16.41 6.95
CA TYR A 148 8.54 -17.45 6.05
C TYR A 148 9.78 -17.00 5.25
N VAL A 149 9.77 -15.79 4.71
CA VAL A 149 10.93 -15.24 3.99
C VAL A 149 12.14 -15.12 4.93
N LYS A 150 11.92 -14.66 6.16
CA LYS A 150 12.99 -14.59 7.17
C LYS A 150 13.54 -15.97 7.53
N GLU A 151 12.69 -16.96 7.68
CA GLU A 151 13.08 -18.35 7.94
C GLU A 151 13.86 -18.95 6.78
N ILE A 152 13.34 -18.82 5.55
CA ILE A 152 14.02 -19.29 4.34
C ILE A 152 15.40 -18.62 4.19
N ASN A 153 15.48 -17.30 4.36
CA ASN A 153 16.75 -16.58 4.34
C ASN A 153 17.72 -17.09 5.44
N GLY A 154 17.20 -17.44 6.60
CA GLY A 154 17.98 -18.10 7.66
C GLY A 154 18.56 -19.44 7.22
N LEU A 155 17.78 -20.26 6.55
CA LEU A 155 18.21 -21.59 6.08
C LEU A 155 19.13 -21.51 4.85
N VAL A 156 18.84 -20.58 3.91
CA VAL A 156 19.60 -20.46 2.65
C VAL A 156 20.94 -19.76 2.84
N TYR A 157 21.02 -18.77 3.74
CA TYR A 157 22.16 -17.86 3.85
C TYR A 157 23.00 -18.04 5.12
N ARG A 158 22.64 -18.93 6.02
CA ARG A 158 23.44 -19.25 7.22
C ARG A 158 24.04 -20.62 7.13
N ASP A 159 25.22 -20.78 7.78
CA ASP A 159 25.84 -22.05 7.99
C ASP A 159 25.15 -22.79 9.14
N GLY A 160 24.71 -24.03 8.92
CA GLY A 160 23.93 -24.81 9.89
C GLY A 160 24.68 -25.20 11.14
N LEU A 161 26.04 -25.21 11.14
CA LEU A 161 26.84 -25.55 12.29
C LEU A 161 27.19 -24.32 13.12
N THR A 162 27.62 -23.25 12.50
CA THR A 162 28.21 -22.07 13.16
C THR A 162 27.24 -20.88 13.26
N GLY A 163 26.17 -20.88 12.48
CA GLY A 163 25.19 -19.78 12.42
C GLY A 163 25.67 -18.50 11.74
N VAL A 164 26.95 -18.37 11.36
CA VAL A 164 27.44 -17.25 10.54
C VAL A 164 26.92 -17.34 9.11
N LYS A 165 27.18 -16.34 8.31
CA LYS A 165 26.81 -16.37 6.90
C LYS A 165 27.54 -17.48 6.16
N ASN A 166 26.87 -18.17 5.23
CA ASN A 166 27.46 -19.25 4.47
C ASN A 166 28.11 -18.78 3.15
N LYS A 167 28.67 -19.70 2.41
CA LYS A 167 29.31 -19.46 1.10
C LYS A 167 28.39 -18.81 0.07
N THR A 168 27.11 -19.20 0.02
CA THR A 168 26.13 -18.64 -0.90
C THR A 168 25.94 -17.15 -0.63
N TYR A 169 25.77 -16.78 0.64
CA TYR A 169 25.65 -15.38 1.00
C TYR A 169 26.93 -14.58 0.76
N TYR A 170 28.11 -15.21 0.92
CA TYR A 170 29.37 -14.55 0.58
C TYR A 170 29.41 -14.09 -0.88
N TYR A 171 29.05 -14.95 -1.82
CA TYR A 171 29.03 -14.58 -3.23
C TYR A 171 28.01 -13.47 -3.55
N GLU A 172 26.83 -13.52 -2.98
CA GLU A 172 25.84 -12.46 -3.16
C GLU A 172 26.29 -11.14 -2.54
N TYR A 173 26.91 -11.20 -1.37
CA TYR A 173 27.49 -10.03 -0.71
C TYR A 173 28.57 -9.37 -1.58
N ILE A 174 29.52 -10.14 -2.10
CA ILE A 174 30.56 -9.62 -3.00
C ILE A 174 29.93 -9.02 -4.28
N LYS A 175 28.93 -9.67 -4.84
CA LYS A 175 28.21 -9.14 -6.01
C LYS A 175 27.54 -7.80 -5.69
N SER A 176 26.84 -7.69 -4.58
CA SER A 176 26.21 -6.43 -4.18
C SER A 176 27.22 -5.29 -3.97
N LEU A 177 28.40 -5.60 -3.43
CA LEU A 177 29.47 -4.63 -3.26
C LEU A 177 30.07 -4.16 -4.58
N SER A 178 30.14 -5.04 -5.58
CA SER A 178 30.65 -4.66 -6.92
C SER A 178 29.70 -3.67 -7.65
N GLU A 179 28.41 -3.70 -7.31
CA GLU A 179 27.38 -2.83 -7.86
C GLU A 179 27.24 -1.48 -7.10
N GLU A 180 27.89 -1.32 -5.93
CA GLU A 180 27.88 -0.07 -5.17
C GLU A 180 28.56 1.06 -5.94
N ALA A 181 27.87 2.21 -6.05
CA ALA A 181 28.36 3.38 -6.78
C ALA A 181 29.56 4.06 -6.10
N GLN A 182 29.66 3.97 -4.77
CA GLN A 182 30.78 4.52 -3.99
C GLN A 182 31.69 3.40 -3.52
N LYS A 183 32.89 3.38 -4.07
CA LYS A 183 33.95 2.47 -3.63
C LYS A 183 34.53 2.97 -2.31
N GLN A 184 34.68 2.09 -1.34
CA GLN A 184 35.28 2.39 -0.03
C GLN A 184 36.43 1.44 0.23
N PRO A 185 37.48 1.89 0.96
CA PRO A 185 38.55 1.02 1.40
C PRO A 185 38.02 -0.19 2.18
N TYR A 186 38.61 -1.35 1.95
CA TYR A 186 38.24 -2.58 2.65
C TYR A 186 39.42 -3.50 2.87
N THR A 187 39.26 -4.41 3.84
CA THR A 187 40.19 -5.50 4.12
C THR A 187 39.45 -6.82 4.07
N ILE A 188 40.05 -7.83 3.47
CA ILE A 188 39.61 -9.20 3.53
C ILE A 188 40.56 -9.96 4.45
N VAL A 189 40.01 -10.66 5.44
CA VAL A 189 40.78 -11.59 6.31
C VAL A 189 40.23 -12.98 6.06
N VAL A 190 41.11 -13.90 5.62
CA VAL A 190 40.78 -15.30 5.37
C VAL A 190 41.37 -16.11 6.51
N PHE A 191 40.51 -16.89 7.19
CA PHE A 191 40.90 -17.74 8.31
C PHE A 191 40.79 -19.20 7.93
N LYS A 192 41.69 -20.03 8.44
CA LYS A 192 41.63 -21.48 8.33
C LYS A 192 41.87 -22.14 9.70
N VAL A 193 40.93 -22.99 10.10
CA VAL A 193 41.08 -23.82 11.28
C VAL A 193 41.92 -25.05 10.93
N THR A 194 43.06 -25.22 11.62
CA THR A 194 43.98 -26.30 11.32
C THR A 194 43.71 -27.54 12.19
N GLY A 195 44.15 -28.70 11.73
CA GLY A 195 44.04 -29.94 12.50
C GLY A 195 42.68 -30.64 12.47
N LEU A 196 41.65 -30.06 11.81
CA LEU A 196 40.29 -30.60 11.77
C LEU A 196 40.21 -32.07 11.33
N ALA A 197 40.93 -32.44 10.26
CA ALA A 197 40.92 -33.82 9.75
C ALA A 197 41.50 -34.82 10.77
N GLY A 198 42.57 -34.41 11.49
CA GLY A 198 43.16 -35.21 12.58
C GLY A 198 42.18 -35.40 13.74
N VAL A 199 41.55 -34.33 14.19
CA VAL A 199 40.56 -34.37 15.28
C VAL A 199 39.35 -35.24 14.88
N ASN A 200 38.84 -35.09 13.66
CA ASN A 200 37.74 -35.93 13.15
C ASN A 200 38.11 -37.43 13.14
N LYS A 201 39.36 -37.74 12.76
CA LYS A 201 39.84 -39.14 12.70
C LYS A 201 40.05 -39.75 14.11
N THR A 202 40.55 -38.98 15.06
CA THR A 202 40.90 -39.48 16.39
C THR A 202 39.80 -39.40 17.42
N ARG A 203 38.96 -38.36 17.36
CA ARG A 203 37.92 -38.02 18.35
C ARG A 203 36.49 -37.99 17.78
N GLY A 204 36.36 -38.18 16.47
CA GLY A 204 35.07 -38.20 15.78
C GLY A 204 34.55 -36.82 15.40
N ARG A 205 33.49 -36.80 14.55
CA ARG A 205 32.94 -35.59 13.95
C ARG A 205 32.39 -34.57 14.96
N LYS A 206 31.80 -35.01 16.06
CA LYS A 206 31.28 -34.10 17.10
C LYS A 206 32.37 -33.20 17.69
N CYS A 207 33.55 -33.76 17.93
CA CYS A 207 34.70 -33.00 18.44
C CYS A 207 35.24 -32.02 17.37
N GLY A 208 35.26 -32.43 16.11
CA GLY A 208 35.61 -31.51 15.01
C GLY A 208 34.58 -30.38 14.80
N ASP A 209 33.31 -30.68 14.99
CA ASP A 209 32.25 -29.65 14.95
C ASP A 209 32.44 -28.65 16.11
N GLU A 210 32.76 -29.12 17.31
CA GLU A 210 33.10 -28.27 18.47
C GLU A 210 34.32 -27.37 18.18
N LEU A 211 35.36 -27.94 17.53
CA LEU A 211 36.56 -27.19 17.10
C LEU A 211 36.17 -26.02 16.17
N ILE A 212 35.32 -26.28 15.18
CA ILE A 212 34.86 -25.26 14.23
C ILE A 212 33.98 -24.19 14.92
N VAL A 213 33.06 -24.60 15.80
CA VAL A 213 32.18 -23.67 16.54
C VAL A 213 33.00 -22.78 17.47
N THR A 214 34.01 -23.36 18.18
CA THR A 214 34.89 -22.60 19.07
C THR A 214 35.73 -21.59 18.27
N ALA A 215 36.34 -22.02 17.17
CA ALA A 215 37.10 -21.14 16.28
C ALA A 215 36.21 -19.99 15.72
N CYS A 216 35.02 -20.33 15.26
CA CYS A 216 34.04 -19.32 14.81
C CYS A 216 33.69 -18.33 15.92
N GLY A 217 33.51 -18.79 17.15
CA GLY A 217 33.24 -17.93 18.31
C GLY A 217 34.33 -16.90 18.56
N ILE A 218 35.61 -17.29 18.46
CA ILE A 218 36.76 -16.38 18.57
C ILE A 218 36.73 -15.32 17.48
N ILE A 219 36.55 -15.74 16.22
CA ILE A 219 36.47 -14.82 15.05
C ILE A 219 35.32 -13.85 15.25
N CYS A 220 34.12 -14.33 15.58
CA CYS A 220 32.92 -13.48 15.76
C CYS A 220 33.05 -12.48 16.92
N ARG A 221 33.81 -12.85 17.98
CA ARG A 221 34.01 -11.97 19.12
C ARG A 221 34.88 -10.77 18.77
N VAL A 222 35.95 -10.98 18.03
CA VAL A 222 36.89 -9.92 17.63
C VAL A 222 36.27 -9.07 16.50
N PHE A 223 35.75 -9.70 15.47
CA PHE A 223 35.23 -9.02 14.28
C PHE A 223 33.71 -8.83 14.35
N SER A 224 33.18 -8.45 15.54
CA SER A 224 31.73 -8.38 15.82
C SER A 224 30.95 -7.39 14.96
N HIS A 225 31.60 -6.38 14.39
CA HIS A 225 30.96 -5.34 13.53
C HIS A 225 31.15 -5.61 12.04
N SER A 226 31.91 -6.65 11.69
CA SER A 226 32.20 -7.04 10.31
C SER A 226 31.41 -8.29 9.92
N PRO A 227 30.93 -8.40 8.68
CA PRO A 227 30.30 -9.63 8.22
C PRO A 227 31.31 -10.77 8.13
N ILE A 228 30.94 -11.90 8.74
CA ILE A 228 31.73 -13.14 8.78
C ILE A 228 31.00 -14.21 7.98
N PHE A 229 31.75 -14.92 7.14
CA PHE A 229 31.26 -15.96 6.26
C PHE A 229 32.04 -17.26 6.49
N ARG A 230 31.35 -18.40 6.48
CA ARG A 230 31.97 -19.71 6.38
C ARG A 230 31.92 -20.16 4.92
N ILE A 231 33.07 -20.20 4.25
CA ILE A 231 33.16 -20.48 2.81
C ILE A 231 33.56 -21.92 2.49
N GLY A 232 34.09 -22.64 3.48
CA GLY A 232 34.54 -24.03 3.41
C GLY A 232 34.29 -24.77 4.71
N GLY A 233 34.72 -26.03 4.80
CA GLY A 233 34.57 -26.84 6.00
C GLY A 233 35.29 -26.24 7.22
N ASP A 234 36.50 -25.75 7.01
CA ASP A 234 37.42 -25.19 7.98
C ASP A 234 37.86 -23.75 7.66
N GLU A 235 37.19 -23.09 6.69
CA GLU A 235 37.56 -21.76 6.17
C GLU A 235 36.51 -20.72 6.44
N PHE A 236 36.94 -19.56 6.97
CA PHE A 236 36.11 -18.39 7.25
C PHE A 236 36.69 -17.15 6.59
N VAL A 237 35.84 -16.18 6.30
CA VAL A 237 36.24 -14.88 5.77
C VAL A 237 35.56 -13.79 6.59
N ALA A 238 36.31 -12.77 6.98
CA ALA A 238 35.78 -11.53 7.50
C ALA A 238 36.04 -10.41 6.48
N PHE A 239 35.04 -9.56 6.29
CA PHE A 239 35.09 -8.43 5.36
C PHE A 239 35.01 -7.13 6.15
N LEU A 240 36.10 -6.39 6.26
CA LEU A 240 36.25 -5.20 7.10
C LEU A 240 36.08 -3.93 6.25
N LYS A 241 35.15 -3.06 6.65
CA LYS A 241 34.92 -1.73 6.08
C LYS A 241 34.85 -0.67 7.18
N GLY A 242 34.99 0.60 6.80
CA GLY A 242 34.82 1.74 7.69
C GLY A 242 35.72 1.69 8.93
N ASN A 243 35.17 1.67 10.13
CA ASN A 243 35.92 1.68 11.37
C ASN A 243 36.78 0.42 11.55
N ASP A 244 36.27 -0.76 11.18
CA ASP A 244 37.03 -2.03 11.31
C ASP A 244 38.17 -2.08 10.28
N TYR A 245 38.03 -1.47 9.10
CA TYR A 245 39.14 -1.28 8.18
C TYR A 245 40.26 -0.46 8.83
N MET A 246 39.92 0.67 9.46
CA MET A 246 40.88 1.56 10.12
C MET A 246 41.59 0.88 11.30
N LYS A 247 40.88 0.04 12.02
CA LYS A 247 41.37 -0.68 13.20
C LYS A 247 41.86 -2.11 12.90
N CYS A 248 42.03 -2.48 11.65
CA CYS A 248 42.37 -3.84 11.24
C CYS A 248 43.57 -4.39 12.00
N GLY A 249 44.64 -3.60 12.16
CA GLY A 249 45.83 -4.02 12.89
C GLY A 249 45.61 -4.25 14.40
N GLU A 250 44.71 -3.51 15.04
CA GLU A 250 44.31 -3.70 16.44
C GLU A 250 43.50 -4.98 16.59
N LEU A 251 42.51 -5.18 15.71
CA LEU A 251 41.64 -6.35 15.68
C LEU A 251 42.45 -7.64 15.45
N LEU A 252 43.44 -7.61 14.56
CA LEU A 252 44.28 -8.75 14.30
C LEU A 252 45.17 -9.12 15.52
N ARG A 253 45.69 -8.15 16.26
CA ARG A 253 46.42 -8.38 17.50
C ARG A 253 45.53 -8.99 18.59
N GLU A 254 44.32 -8.40 18.76
CA GLU A 254 43.34 -8.95 19.70
C GLU A 254 42.96 -10.39 19.34
N PHE A 255 42.83 -10.69 18.03
CA PHE A 255 42.57 -12.05 17.54
C PHE A 255 43.75 -13.00 17.87
N GLU A 256 45.01 -12.60 17.69
CA GLU A 256 46.18 -13.39 18.02
C GLU A 256 46.22 -13.68 19.53
N ASP A 257 46.01 -12.67 20.36
CA ASP A 257 45.98 -12.81 21.81
C ASP A 257 44.89 -13.76 22.29
N LEU A 258 43.66 -13.61 21.73
CA LEU A 258 42.51 -14.45 22.11
C LEU A 258 42.59 -15.89 21.58
N SER A 259 43.30 -16.13 20.48
CA SER A 259 43.42 -17.44 19.86
C SER A 259 44.65 -18.26 20.33
N SER A 260 45.59 -17.64 21.03
CA SER A 260 46.88 -18.26 21.39
C SER A 260 46.76 -19.50 22.30
N ASP A 261 45.91 -19.47 23.32
CA ASP A 261 45.83 -20.46 24.37
C ASP A 261 44.44 -21.13 24.52
N VAL A 262 43.65 -21.17 23.44
CA VAL A 262 42.30 -21.74 23.49
C VAL A 262 42.35 -23.24 23.23
N THR A 263 41.70 -23.99 24.12
CA THR A 263 41.46 -25.44 24.00
C THR A 263 39.97 -25.74 23.98
N LEU A 264 39.59 -26.90 23.49
CA LEU A 264 38.19 -27.33 23.50
C LEU A 264 37.72 -27.63 24.92
N VAL A 265 36.50 -27.19 25.26
CA VAL A 265 35.90 -27.43 26.59
C VAL A 265 35.71 -28.92 26.84
N GLY A 266 35.29 -29.70 25.82
CA GLY A 266 35.08 -31.13 25.90
C GLY A 266 36.36 -31.99 25.72
N ALA A 267 37.49 -31.37 25.30
CA ALA A 267 38.77 -32.04 25.07
C ALA A 267 39.93 -31.03 25.27
N PRO A 268 40.37 -30.79 26.52
CA PRO A 268 41.40 -29.78 26.84
C PRO A 268 42.78 -30.06 26.24
N ASP A 269 43.00 -31.27 25.76
CA ASP A 269 44.21 -31.69 25.04
C ASP A 269 44.23 -31.23 23.57
N ILE A 270 43.11 -30.70 23.06
CA ILE A 270 43.00 -30.20 21.69
C ILE A 270 43.05 -28.68 21.70
N ALA A 271 44.15 -28.12 21.20
CA ALA A 271 44.27 -26.68 21.00
C ALA A 271 43.53 -26.23 19.74
N VAL A 272 42.82 -25.10 19.83
CA VAL A 272 42.17 -24.45 18.69
C VAL A 272 43.22 -23.62 17.96
N ARG A 273 43.66 -24.10 16.80
CA ARG A 273 44.67 -23.39 15.99
C ARG A 273 44.05 -22.82 14.76
N ILE A 274 44.16 -21.48 14.58
CA ILE A 274 43.63 -20.75 13.46
C ILE A 274 44.77 -19.99 12.79
N VAL A 275 44.98 -20.23 11.51
CA VAL A 275 45.87 -19.41 10.67
C VAL A 275 45.06 -18.42 9.89
N TYR A 276 45.60 -17.24 9.63
CA TYR A 276 44.93 -16.23 8.84
C TYR A 276 45.88 -15.51 7.88
N GLY A 277 45.31 -15.01 6.82
CA GLY A 277 45.97 -14.05 5.90
C GLY A 277 45.08 -12.87 5.67
N THR A 278 45.67 -11.73 5.33
CA THR A 278 44.97 -10.46 5.17
C THR A 278 45.46 -9.71 3.94
N ALA A 279 44.52 -9.09 3.23
CA ALA A 279 44.84 -8.15 2.14
C ALA A 279 43.88 -6.99 2.13
N GLN A 280 44.38 -5.83 1.69
CA GLN A 280 43.66 -4.58 1.69
C GLN A 280 43.53 -4.02 0.28
N SER A 281 42.40 -3.37 -0.01
CA SER A 281 42.24 -2.42 -1.09
C SER A 281 42.07 -1.01 -0.49
N ALA A 282 43.10 -0.18 -0.69
CA ALA A 282 43.20 1.14 -0.04
C ALA A 282 42.21 2.17 -0.61
N ASP A 283 41.80 2.00 -1.84
CA ASP A 283 40.85 2.89 -2.55
C ASP A 283 39.51 2.20 -2.85
N GLY A 284 39.39 0.90 -2.55
CA GLY A 284 38.20 0.10 -2.82
C GLY A 284 37.93 -0.20 -4.30
N THR A 285 38.91 0.05 -5.18
CA THR A 285 38.75 -0.12 -6.64
C THR A 285 39.20 -1.49 -7.14
N GLU A 286 40.04 -2.17 -6.37
CA GLU A 286 40.51 -3.51 -6.73
C GLU A 286 39.38 -4.53 -6.72
N PRO A 287 39.35 -5.49 -7.69
CA PRO A 287 38.39 -6.60 -7.66
C PRO A 287 38.50 -7.42 -6.38
N TYR A 288 37.38 -7.80 -5.79
CA TYR A 288 37.35 -8.55 -4.53
C TYR A 288 38.06 -9.90 -4.63
N GLU A 289 37.99 -10.52 -5.81
CA GLU A 289 38.66 -11.80 -6.09
C GLU A 289 40.18 -11.69 -5.99
N GLU A 290 40.76 -10.59 -6.48
CA GLU A 290 42.22 -10.35 -6.42
C GLU A 290 42.70 -10.12 -4.98
N VAL A 291 41.94 -9.32 -4.22
CA VAL A 291 42.23 -9.07 -2.80
C VAL A 291 42.09 -10.36 -1.98
N PHE A 292 41.04 -11.16 -2.27
CA PHE A 292 40.84 -12.45 -1.63
C PHE A 292 42.01 -13.39 -1.94
N CYS A 293 42.47 -13.50 -3.20
CA CYS A 293 43.62 -14.35 -3.57
C CYS A 293 44.87 -13.97 -2.81
N ARG A 294 45.19 -12.67 -2.67
CA ARG A 294 46.35 -12.22 -1.88
C ARG A 294 46.25 -12.60 -0.40
N ALA A 295 45.05 -12.44 0.20
CA ALA A 295 44.82 -12.84 1.58
C ALA A 295 44.96 -14.37 1.76
N ASP A 296 44.44 -15.13 0.80
CA ASP A 296 44.51 -16.59 0.80
C ASP A 296 45.95 -17.11 0.64
N GLU A 297 46.75 -16.50 -0.24
CA GLU A 297 48.19 -16.80 -0.40
C GLU A 297 48.98 -16.52 0.88
N GLU A 298 48.75 -15.38 1.54
CA GLU A 298 49.39 -15.06 2.83
C GLU A 298 49.05 -16.11 3.91
N LYS A 299 47.76 -16.49 4.02
CA LYS A 299 47.30 -17.56 4.92
C LYS A 299 48.03 -18.87 4.64
N ASP A 300 48.17 -19.25 3.36
CA ASP A 300 48.83 -20.50 2.99
C ASP A 300 50.34 -20.49 3.27
N GLN A 301 51.01 -19.32 3.13
CA GLN A 301 52.41 -19.16 3.53
C GLN A 301 52.59 -19.33 5.03
N LYS A 302 51.74 -18.69 5.85
CA LYS A 302 51.78 -18.86 7.32
C LYS A 302 51.50 -20.29 7.77
N LYS A 303 50.62 -21.01 7.06
CA LYS A 303 50.34 -22.43 7.32
C LYS A 303 51.54 -23.35 7.06
N LYS A 304 52.38 -23.04 6.04
CA LYS A 304 53.58 -23.83 5.72
C LYS A 304 54.70 -23.60 6.72
N GLY A 305 54.72 -22.49 7.45
CA GLY A 305 55.69 -22.15 8.46
C GLY A 305 55.41 -22.71 9.87
N MET A 306 54.22 -23.31 10.05
CA MET A 306 53.82 -24.01 11.30
C MET A 306 54.05 -25.50 11.15
#